data_7d968555ff13cbeebe4e178fccfc6010
#
_entry.id   7d968555ff13cbeebe4e178fccfc6010
#
_cell.length_a   1.000
_cell.length_b   1.000
_cell.length_c   1.000
_cell.angle_alpha   90.00
_cell.angle_beta   90.00
_cell.angle_gamma   90.00
#
_symmetry.space_group_name_H-M   'P 1'
#
loop_
_entity.id
_entity.type
_entity.pdbx_description
1 polymer ?
#
loop_
_entity_poly.entity_id
_entity_poly.type
_entity_poly.pdbx_seq_one_letter_code
_entity_poly.pdbx_strand_id
1 'polypeptide(L)' 'MMTLLEATKSRINELCKQNKMNINQLAIASGINPSTIRSIFKVIRKAPSSETIYYICIGFGISIKDFYDSKFFDELDDND' A
#
# COMPACT_ATOMS: atom_id res chain seq x y z
N MET A 1 8.49 11.00 -11.85
CA MET A 1 7.08 10.95 -11.38
C MET A 1 6.65 9.51 -11.23
N MET A 2 5.69 9.26 -10.38
CA MET A 2 5.19 7.91 -10.07
C MET A 2 3.78 7.73 -10.59
N THR A 3 3.44 6.50 -11.00
CA THR A 3 2.05 6.12 -11.18
C THR A 3 1.42 5.91 -9.81
N LEU A 4 0.09 5.86 -9.76
CA LEU A 4 -0.61 5.56 -8.51
C LEU A 4 -0.16 4.22 -7.92
N LEU A 5 0.03 3.22 -8.77
CA LEU A 5 0.51 1.91 -8.30
C LEU A 5 1.89 1.99 -7.67
N GLU A 6 2.82 2.71 -8.33
CA GLU A 6 4.18 2.86 -7.79
C GLU A 6 4.18 3.62 -6.46
N ALA A 7 3.38 4.69 -6.37
CA ALA A 7 3.25 5.45 -5.13
C ALA A 7 2.66 4.58 -4.02
N THR A 8 1.67 3.76 -4.35
CA THR A 8 1.04 2.85 -3.40
C THR A 8 2.04 1.82 -2.87
N LYS A 9 2.81 1.21 -3.76
CA LYS A 9 3.86 0.26 -3.36
C LYS A 9 4.90 0.92 -2.44
N SER A 10 5.34 2.12 -2.82
CA SER A 10 6.33 2.86 -2.03
C SER A 10 5.80 3.19 -0.64
N ARG A 11 4.52 3.58 -0.55
CA ARG A 11 3.90 3.90 0.72
C ARG A 11 3.77 2.67 1.62
N ILE A 12 3.38 1.53 1.05
CA ILE A 12 3.29 0.28 1.82
C ILE A 12 4.66 -0.10 2.36
N ASN A 13 5.70 -0.03 1.53
CA ASN A 13 7.06 -0.33 1.97
C ASN A 13 7.52 0.62 3.07
N GLU A 14 7.23 1.91 2.93
CA GLU A 14 7.58 2.90 3.94
C GLU A 14 6.92 2.59 5.27
N LEU A 15 5.62 2.29 5.25
CA LEU A 15 4.86 1.98 6.47
C LEU A 15 5.31 0.66 7.10
N CYS A 16 5.62 -0.35 6.29
CA CYS A 16 6.20 -1.58 6.80
C CYS A 16 7.51 -1.31 7.53
N LYS A 17 8.36 -0.50 6.95
CA LYS A 17 9.64 -0.14 7.55
C LYS A 17 9.45 0.61 8.86
N GLN A 18 8.55 1.59 8.87
CA GLN A 18 8.26 2.38 10.07
C GLN A 18 7.71 1.52 11.21
N ASN A 19 6.92 0.51 10.87
CA ASN A 19 6.29 -0.37 11.84
C ASN A 19 7.07 -1.66 12.10
N LYS A 20 8.23 -1.81 11.46
CA LYS A 20 9.07 -3.00 11.58
C LYS A 20 8.30 -4.28 11.25
N MET A 21 7.52 -4.22 10.18
CA MET A 21 6.71 -5.33 9.69
C MET A 21 7.23 -5.84 8.35
N ASN A 22 7.13 -7.15 8.14
CA ASN A 22 7.28 -7.73 6.81
C ASN A 22 5.89 -7.96 6.21
N ILE A 23 5.84 -8.44 4.97
CA ILE A 23 4.59 -8.67 4.25
C ILE A 23 3.68 -9.66 4.99
N ASN A 24 4.24 -10.73 5.53
CA ASN A 24 3.46 -11.73 6.27
C ASN A 24 2.82 -11.14 7.52
N GLN A 25 3.58 -10.34 8.26
CA GLN A 25 3.07 -9.68 9.46
C GLN A 25 1.97 -8.68 9.12
N LEU A 26 2.16 -7.92 8.04
CA LEU A 26 1.13 -6.98 7.57
C LEU A 26 -0.15 -7.73 7.19
N ALA A 27 -0.01 -8.84 6.48
CA ALA A 27 -1.17 -9.65 6.05
C ALA A 27 -1.96 -10.15 7.26
N ILE A 28 -1.26 -10.67 8.26
CA ILE A 28 -1.91 -11.15 9.49
C ILE A 28 -2.65 -9.99 10.18
N ALA A 29 -1.99 -8.86 10.33
CA ALA A 29 -2.58 -7.69 10.99
C ALA A 29 -3.76 -7.12 10.21
N SER A 30 -3.74 -7.25 8.88
CA SER A 30 -4.78 -6.73 7.99
C SER A 30 -5.93 -7.71 7.78
N GLY A 31 -5.75 -8.97 8.15
CA GLY A 31 -6.75 -10.00 7.86
C GLY A 31 -6.82 -10.35 6.39
N ILE A 32 -5.75 -10.13 5.64
CA ILE A 32 -5.66 -10.39 4.21
C ILE A 32 -4.69 -11.55 3.98
N ASN A 33 -4.95 -12.33 2.94
CA ASN A 33 -4.04 -13.40 2.55
C ASN A 33 -2.69 -12.78 2.11
N PRO A 34 -1.54 -13.29 2.59
CA PRO A 34 -0.24 -12.77 2.19
C PRO A 34 -0.03 -12.74 0.67
N SER A 35 -0.58 -13.71 -0.06
CA SER A 35 -0.44 -13.72 -1.52
C SER A 35 -1.14 -12.53 -2.17
N THR A 36 -2.21 -12.04 -1.58
CA THR A 36 -2.92 -10.85 -2.07
C THR A 36 -2.03 -9.62 -1.96
N ILE A 37 -1.32 -9.46 -0.84
CA ILE A 37 -0.41 -8.33 -0.67
C ILE A 37 0.80 -8.47 -1.58
N ARG A 38 1.38 -9.68 -1.68
CA ARG A 38 2.51 -9.90 -2.57
C ARG A 38 2.16 -9.61 -4.03
N SER A 39 0.93 -9.91 -4.45
CA SER A 39 0.50 -9.65 -5.82
C SER A 39 0.49 -8.17 -6.15
N ILE A 40 0.28 -7.29 -5.16
CA ILE A 40 0.36 -5.84 -5.37
C ILE A 40 1.73 -5.46 -5.92
N PHE A 41 2.79 -6.09 -5.39
CA PHE A 41 4.16 -5.79 -5.81
C PHE A 41 4.54 -6.42 -7.14
N LYS A 42 3.75 -7.39 -7.61
CA LYS A 42 3.99 -8.05 -8.91
C LYS A 42 3.21 -7.41 -10.05
N VAL A 43 2.14 -6.69 -9.73
CA VAL A 43 1.30 -6.04 -10.73
C VAL A 43 2.01 -4.81 -11.27
N ILE A 44 1.89 -4.56 -12.56
CA ILE A 44 2.54 -3.42 -13.22
C ILE A 44 1.55 -2.43 -13.82
N ARG A 45 0.24 -2.69 -13.73
CA ARG A 45 -0.75 -1.89 -14.44
C ARG A 45 -1.84 -1.26 -13.57
N LYS A 46 -2.11 -1.83 -12.40
CA LYS A 46 -3.31 -1.44 -11.67
C LYS A 46 -3.05 -1.38 -10.17
N ALA A 47 -3.39 -0.26 -9.56
CA ALA A 47 -3.32 -0.11 -8.11
C ALA A 47 -4.37 -1.01 -7.46
N PRO A 48 -4.15 -1.44 -6.21
CA PRO A 48 -5.14 -2.21 -5.48
C PRO A 48 -6.42 -1.40 -5.26
N SER A 49 -7.53 -2.11 -5.04
CA SER A 49 -8.81 -1.46 -4.78
C SER A 49 -8.76 -0.68 -3.47
N SER A 50 -9.66 0.27 -3.32
CA SER A 50 -9.78 1.04 -2.08
C SER A 50 -10.13 0.14 -0.89
N GLU A 51 -10.87 -0.94 -1.12
CA GLU A 51 -11.18 -1.89 -0.06
C GLU A 51 -9.91 -2.58 0.45
N THR A 52 -9.04 -3.01 -0.46
CA THR A 52 -7.76 -3.61 -0.08
C THR A 52 -6.91 -2.61 0.71
N ILE A 53 -6.86 -1.36 0.26
CA ILE A 53 -6.14 -0.30 0.97
C ILE A 53 -6.71 -0.10 2.37
N TYR A 54 -8.03 -0.14 2.50
CA TYR A 54 -8.67 0.00 3.81
C TYR A 54 -8.21 -1.08 4.79
N TYR A 55 -8.16 -2.34 4.35
CA TYR A 55 -7.68 -3.43 5.22
C TYR A 55 -6.21 -3.29 5.55
N ILE A 56 -5.40 -2.84 4.60
CA ILE A 56 -3.98 -2.56 4.85
C ILE A 56 -3.83 -1.47 5.92
N CYS A 57 -4.66 -0.43 5.84
CA CYS A 57 -4.67 0.64 6.85
C CYS A 57 -5.01 0.09 8.24
N ILE A 58 -5.97 -0.82 8.33
CA ILE A 58 -6.30 -1.48 9.59
C ILE A 58 -5.06 -2.20 10.14
N GLY A 59 -4.34 -2.90 9.27
CA GLY A 59 -3.12 -3.61 9.66
C GLY A 59 -2.04 -2.68 10.21
N PHE A 60 -1.93 -1.48 9.68
CA PHE A 60 -0.99 -0.48 10.18
C PHE A 60 -1.53 0.36 11.35
N GLY A 61 -2.82 0.28 11.63
CA GLY A 61 -3.44 1.09 12.67
C GLY A 61 -3.57 2.57 12.29
N ILE A 62 -3.77 2.86 11.01
CA ILE A 62 -3.91 4.24 10.51
C ILE A 62 -5.21 4.39 9.72
N SER A 63 -5.61 5.63 9.48
CA SER A 63 -6.77 5.94 8.62
C SER A 63 -6.34 5.92 7.14
N ILE A 64 -7.34 5.87 6.26
CA ILE A 64 -7.11 6.01 4.82
C ILE A 64 -6.47 7.37 4.53
N LYS A 65 -6.93 8.42 5.22
CA LYS A 65 -6.37 9.76 5.08
C LYS A 65 -4.87 9.74 5.41
N ASP A 66 -4.49 9.11 6.50
CA ASP A 66 -3.09 9.02 6.90
C ASP A 66 -2.27 8.22 5.90
N PHE A 67 -2.85 7.17 5.33
CA PHE A 67 -2.17 6.38 4.32
C PHE A 67 -1.74 7.24 3.13
N TYR A 68 -2.67 8.08 2.63
CA TYR A 68 -2.41 8.92 1.46
C TYR A 68 -1.72 10.24 1.82
N ASP A 69 -1.49 10.52 3.08
CA ASP A 69 -0.77 11.71 3.52
C ASP A 69 0.74 11.46 3.39
N SER A 70 1.20 11.48 2.15
CA SER A 70 2.59 11.21 1.81
C SER A 70 2.92 11.91 0.51
N LYS A 71 4.14 12.42 0.42
CA LYS A 71 4.61 13.09 -0.81
C LYS A 71 4.63 12.17 -2.02
N PHE A 72 4.60 10.86 -1.83
CA PHE A 72 4.50 9.92 -2.96
C PHE A 72 3.28 10.20 -3.83
N PHE A 73 2.21 10.72 -3.23
CA PHE A 73 0.95 10.96 -3.93
C PHE A 73 0.79 12.39 -4.44
N ASP A 74 1.77 13.27 -4.19
CA ASP A 74 1.68 14.69 -4.56
C ASP A 74 1.89 14.93 -6.06
N GLU A 75 2.68 14.09 -6.70
CA GLU A 75 3.03 14.26 -8.11
C GLU A 75 2.85 12.95 -8.86
N LEU A 76 1.61 12.58 -9.10
CA LEU A 76 1.31 11.36 -9.83
C LEU A 76 1.33 11.60 -11.33
N ASP A 77 1.74 10.55 -12.06
CA ASP A 77 1.75 10.55 -13.51
C ASP A 77 0.38 10.11 -14.02
N ASP A 78 -0.26 10.95 -14.83
CA ASP A 78 -1.59 10.67 -15.37
C ASP A 78 -1.59 9.74 -16.57
N ASN A 79 -0.42 9.38 -17.08
CA ASN A 79 -0.28 8.66 -18.35
C ASN A 79 -0.05 7.15 -18.15
N ASP A 80 -0.75 6.57 -17.26
CA ASP A 80 -0.63 5.12 -17.03
C ASP A 80 -1.23 4.30 -18.13
#